data_8fb0df068590e68dc7820f76af8e3e66
#
_entry.id   8fb0df068590e68dc7820f76af8e3e66
#
_cell.length_a   1.000
_cell.length_b   1.000
_cell.length_c   1.000
_cell.angle_alpha   90.00
_cell.angle_beta   90.00
_cell.angle_gamma   90.00
#
_symmetry.space_group_name_H-M   'P 1'
#
loop_
_entity.id
_entity.type
_entity.pdbx_description
1 polymer ?
#
loop_
_entity_poly.entity_id
_entity_poly.type
_entity_poly.pdbx_seq_one_letter_code
_entity_poly.pdbx_strand_id
1 'polypeptide(L)'
;MEVVLGASWRRHYDRLHLHTDKGHSALPYLDFPRGTPRYPSRDQVVAYLERYALHFGIGPNFERRVESVRYRDREWITTTSAGDVYRSKQVVVATGCNAVPHVPRWPGQAGFRGRILHSSEYHNGAAFRGQDVLVVGLGNSGGEIAIDLSEHGARVALAVRGALNVIPREILGMPVLAIAIALSRLPARVADMLAAPLIRLTVGDISKLGLRKLPVGPITQIETSAKVPLIDVGTLEWLRKGRIAVLGDVRSFQGETDICFDDGRTRRCDAVVLATGFRPGLERFLERDVAVGTGGAQIKVVGARALTGAFDVGGDHCVQGGVDALEA
;
A
#
# COMPACT_ATOMS: atom_id res chain seq x y z
N MET A 1 17.30 5.19 13.53
CA MET A 1 16.59 5.53 12.27
C MET A 1 17.66 5.53 11.19
N GLU A 2 17.50 4.75 10.13
CA GLU A 2 18.54 4.66 9.10
C GLU A 2 18.76 5.99 8.41
N VAL A 3 20.02 6.40 8.34
CA VAL A 3 20.49 7.66 7.74
C VAL A 3 20.82 7.40 6.26
N VAL A 4 19.85 6.85 5.52
CA VAL A 4 20.07 6.45 4.12
C VAL A 4 18.88 6.78 3.22
N LEU A 5 19.18 7.06 1.97
CA LEU A 5 18.16 7.21 0.94
C LEU A 5 17.40 5.91 0.71
N GLY A 6 16.13 6.03 0.36
CA GLY A 6 15.29 4.85 0.11
C GLY A 6 14.94 4.02 1.34
N ALA A 7 15.10 4.54 2.56
CA ALA A 7 14.86 3.81 3.81
C ALA A 7 13.48 3.15 3.90
N SER A 8 12.43 3.79 3.36
CA SER A 8 11.09 3.19 3.32
C SER A 8 11.04 1.94 2.44
N TRP A 9 11.72 1.95 1.30
CA TRP A 9 11.83 0.81 0.40
C TRP A 9 12.67 -0.32 0.99
N ARG A 10 13.81 -0.01 1.61
CA ARG A 10 14.71 -0.98 2.24
C ARG A 10 14.04 -1.80 3.34
N ARG A 11 13.02 -1.24 4.02
CA ARG A 11 12.27 -1.92 5.08
C ARG A 11 11.18 -2.85 4.59
N HIS A 12 10.86 -2.85 3.30
CA HIS A 12 9.89 -3.77 2.73
C HIS A 12 10.45 -5.19 2.58
N TYR A 13 9.55 -6.15 2.37
CA TYR A 13 9.88 -7.55 2.18
C TYR A 13 10.70 -7.80 0.90
N ASP A 14 11.49 -8.86 0.90
CA ASP A 14 12.48 -9.15 -0.13
C ASP A 14 11.87 -9.38 -1.52
N ARG A 15 10.69 -10.01 -1.55
CA ARG A 15 9.95 -10.29 -2.80
C ARG A 15 9.39 -9.05 -3.49
N LEU A 16 9.34 -7.89 -2.85
CA LEU A 16 8.68 -6.71 -3.38
C LEU A 16 9.27 -6.27 -4.73
N HIS A 17 8.39 -6.15 -5.71
CA HIS A 17 8.66 -5.54 -7.00
C HIS A 17 7.68 -4.40 -7.25
N LEU A 18 8.05 -3.44 -8.08
CA LEU A 18 7.08 -2.46 -8.56
C LEU A 18 5.93 -3.17 -9.26
N HIS A 19 4.70 -2.78 -8.92
CA HIS A 19 3.51 -3.27 -9.61
C HIS A 19 3.28 -2.52 -10.93
N THR A 20 3.81 -1.32 -11.03
CA THR A 20 3.84 -0.50 -12.25
C THR A 20 5.16 -0.71 -12.99
N ASP A 21 5.15 -0.65 -14.30
CA ASP A 21 6.37 -0.82 -15.09
C ASP A 21 7.33 0.37 -14.93
N LYS A 22 8.60 0.11 -15.19
CA LYS A 22 9.67 1.09 -15.01
C LYS A 22 9.49 2.38 -15.80
N GLY A 23 8.85 2.30 -16.99
CA GLY A 23 8.63 3.48 -17.84
C GLY A 23 7.65 4.47 -17.22
N HIS A 24 6.59 3.96 -16.54
CA HIS A 24 5.61 4.79 -15.82
C HIS A 24 5.99 5.06 -14.37
N SER A 25 7.08 4.50 -13.88
CA SER A 25 7.56 4.66 -12.49
C SER A 25 8.84 5.48 -12.39
N ALA A 26 9.45 5.82 -13.52
CA ALA A 26 10.64 6.68 -13.53
C ALA A 26 10.28 8.09 -13.02
N LEU A 27 11.18 8.66 -12.25
CA LEU A 27 11.10 10.06 -11.84
C LEU A 27 11.47 10.97 -13.02
N PRO A 28 11.01 12.24 -13.05
CA PRO A 28 11.30 13.16 -14.13
C PRO A 28 12.80 13.27 -14.42
N TYR A 29 13.11 13.37 -15.69
CA TYR A 29 14.46 13.64 -16.23
C TYR A 29 15.52 12.57 -16.05
N LEU A 30 15.23 11.42 -15.41
CA LEU A 30 16.17 10.33 -15.30
C LEU A 30 15.45 8.97 -15.31
N ASP A 31 15.65 8.21 -16.36
CA ASP A 31 15.10 6.85 -16.50
C ASP A 31 15.84 5.84 -15.63
N PHE A 32 15.18 4.68 -15.41
CA PHE A 32 15.85 3.50 -14.85
C PHE A 32 17.02 3.08 -15.74
N PRO A 33 18.10 2.51 -15.18
CA PRO A 33 19.25 2.02 -15.94
C PRO A 33 18.85 1.05 -17.05
N ARG A 34 19.61 1.05 -18.15
CA ARG A 34 19.47 0.04 -19.20
C ARG A 34 19.65 -1.35 -18.60
N GLY A 35 18.84 -2.31 -19.02
CA GLY A 35 18.87 -3.67 -18.47
C GLY A 35 18.02 -3.89 -17.20
N THR A 36 17.49 -2.84 -16.57
CA THR A 36 16.52 -3.01 -15.48
C THR A 36 15.28 -3.73 -15.99
N PRO A 37 14.78 -4.79 -15.31
CA PRO A 37 13.54 -5.47 -15.68
C PRO A 37 12.35 -4.52 -15.81
N ARG A 38 11.29 -4.95 -16.51
CA ARG A 38 10.07 -4.15 -16.67
C ARG A 38 9.45 -3.76 -15.32
N TYR A 39 9.51 -4.65 -14.35
CA TYR A 39 9.06 -4.45 -12.98
C TYR A 39 10.26 -4.56 -12.04
N PRO A 40 10.90 -3.45 -11.70
CA PRO A 40 12.08 -3.45 -10.85
C PRO A 40 11.82 -4.03 -9.46
N SER A 41 12.78 -4.77 -8.94
CA SER A 41 12.76 -5.24 -7.55
C SER A 41 12.95 -4.08 -6.56
N ARG A 42 12.62 -4.33 -5.29
CA ARG A 42 12.88 -3.42 -4.19
C ARG A 42 14.29 -2.82 -4.23
N ASP A 43 15.30 -3.67 -4.38
CA ASP A 43 16.70 -3.23 -4.35
C ASP A 43 17.08 -2.41 -5.59
N GLN A 44 16.50 -2.73 -6.75
CA GLN A 44 16.67 -1.92 -7.96
C GLN A 44 16.01 -0.55 -7.85
N VAL A 45 14.86 -0.46 -7.16
CA VAL A 45 14.23 0.84 -6.86
C VAL A 45 15.10 1.66 -5.91
N VAL A 46 15.65 1.04 -4.87
CA VAL A 46 16.56 1.71 -3.93
C VAL A 46 17.79 2.25 -4.68
N ALA A 47 18.46 1.42 -5.47
CA ALA A 47 19.61 1.84 -6.25
C ALA A 47 19.28 2.97 -7.25
N TYR A 48 18.08 2.92 -7.84
CA TYR A 48 17.59 3.99 -8.70
C TYR A 48 17.40 5.32 -7.95
N LEU A 49 16.79 5.29 -6.77
CA LEU A 49 16.59 6.48 -5.93
C LEU A 49 17.92 7.10 -5.48
N GLU A 50 18.90 6.29 -5.11
CA GLU A 50 20.24 6.74 -4.76
C GLU A 50 20.94 7.40 -5.95
N ARG A 51 20.87 6.76 -7.12
CA ARG A 51 21.39 7.31 -8.37
C ARG A 51 20.71 8.63 -8.74
N TYR A 52 19.38 8.71 -8.56
CA TYR A 52 18.60 9.91 -8.84
C TYR A 52 19.05 11.07 -7.95
N ALA A 53 19.17 10.83 -6.65
CA ALA A 53 19.62 11.84 -5.70
C ALA A 53 21.05 12.31 -6.01
N LEU A 54 21.95 11.40 -6.33
CA LEU A 54 23.33 11.74 -6.73
C LEU A 54 23.35 12.59 -8.01
N HIS A 55 22.56 12.20 -9.03
CA HIS A 55 22.52 12.89 -10.32
C HIS A 55 22.06 14.35 -10.18
N PHE A 56 21.10 14.60 -9.32
CA PHE A 56 20.53 15.94 -9.11
C PHE A 56 21.11 16.69 -7.91
N GLY A 57 22.12 16.13 -7.24
CA GLY A 57 22.73 16.74 -6.07
C GLY A 57 21.75 16.90 -4.88
N ILE A 58 20.77 15.99 -4.76
CA ILE A 58 19.79 16.02 -3.68
C ILE A 58 20.42 15.51 -2.39
N GLY A 59 20.62 16.40 -1.42
CA GLY A 59 21.15 16.07 -0.10
C GLY A 59 20.10 16.24 1.00
N PRO A 60 19.40 15.18 1.43
CA PRO A 60 18.46 15.30 2.54
C PRO A 60 19.17 15.57 3.85
N ASN A 61 18.53 16.36 4.72
CA ASN A 61 18.97 16.51 6.11
C ASN A 61 18.50 15.30 6.92
N PHE A 62 19.37 14.32 7.09
CA PHE A 62 19.08 13.12 7.89
C PHE A 62 19.04 13.42 9.39
N GLU A 63 18.48 12.50 10.17
CA GLU A 63 18.33 12.61 11.63
C GLU A 63 17.56 13.86 12.09
N ARG A 64 16.73 14.39 11.22
CA ARG A 64 15.88 15.57 11.43
C ARG A 64 14.42 15.17 11.35
N ARG A 65 13.96 14.31 12.28
CA ARG A 65 12.54 13.96 12.33
C ARG A 65 11.73 15.20 12.68
N VAL A 66 10.78 15.54 11.84
CA VAL A 66 9.84 16.63 12.10
C VAL A 66 8.94 16.24 13.27
N GLU A 67 8.88 17.07 14.31
CA GLU A 67 8.06 16.87 15.50
C GLU A 67 6.83 17.77 15.51
N SER A 68 6.96 18.98 14.96
CA SER A 68 5.80 19.83 14.77
C SER A 68 5.91 20.71 13.53
N VAL A 69 4.75 20.98 12.93
CA VAL A 69 4.58 21.95 11.85
C VAL A 69 3.41 22.84 12.22
N ARG A 70 3.66 24.15 12.34
CA ARG A 70 2.72 25.17 12.78
C ARG A 70 2.66 26.30 11.79
N TYR A 71 1.50 26.94 11.66
CA TYR A 71 1.37 28.18 10.89
C TYR A 71 1.05 29.34 11.83
N ARG A 72 1.96 30.31 11.94
CA ARG A 72 1.85 31.49 12.80
C ARG A 72 2.43 32.70 12.07
N ASP A 73 1.83 33.85 12.24
CA ASP A 73 2.32 35.12 11.70
C ASP A 73 2.64 35.07 10.21
N ARG A 74 1.82 34.35 9.42
CA ARG A 74 1.96 34.11 7.97
C ARG A 74 3.21 33.32 7.57
N GLU A 75 3.82 32.61 8.49
CA GLU A 75 4.96 31.74 8.25
C GLU A 75 4.70 30.31 8.79
N TRP A 76 5.34 29.35 8.15
CA TRP A 76 5.41 27.99 8.63
C TRP A 76 6.61 27.85 9.57
N ILE A 77 6.36 27.31 10.73
CA ILE A 77 7.39 26.98 11.72
C ILE A 77 7.45 25.45 11.84
N THR A 78 8.57 24.88 11.42
CA THR A 78 8.83 23.43 11.49
C THR A 78 9.92 23.17 12.52
N THR A 79 9.66 22.34 13.52
CA THR A 79 10.63 21.90 14.51
C THR A 79 11.01 20.45 14.33
N THR A 80 12.25 20.12 14.63
CA THR A 80 12.79 18.77 14.50
C THR A 80 13.25 18.19 15.83
N SER A 81 13.40 16.86 15.87
CA SER A 81 13.93 16.13 17.03
C SER A 81 15.37 16.50 17.41
N ALA A 82 16.09 17.18 16.53
CA ALA A 82 17.44 17.70 16.80
C ALA A 82 17.42 19.13 17.38
N GLY A 83 16.22 19.72 17.55
CA GLY A 83 16.08 21.08 18.05
C GLY A 83 16.15 22.17 16.98
N ASP A 84 16.29 21.79 15.69
CA ASP A 84 16.30 22.78 14.61
C ASP A 84 14.91 23.40 14.45
N VAL A 85 14.86 24.68 14.13
CA VAL A 85 13.66 25.46 13.83
C VAL A 85 13.79 26.06 12.43
N TYR A 86 12.93 25.62 11.51
CA TYR A 86 12.86 26.16 10.16
C TYR A 86 11.66 27.10 10.03
N ARG A 87 11.89 28.27 9.47
CA ARG A 87 10.84 29.21 9.09
C ARG A 87 10.74 29.25 7.57
N SER A 88 9.54 29.10 7.02
CA SER A 88 9.34 29.07 5.58
C SER A 88 7.99 29.63 5.16
N LYS A 89 7.90 30.09 3.91
CA LYS A 89 6.64 30.54 3.31
C LYS A 89 5.75 29.37 2.89
N GLN A 90 6.33 28.20 2.65
CA GLN A 90 5.64 27.01 2.17
C GLN A 90 6.22 25.75 2.80
N VAL A 91 5.38 24.76 3.03
CA VAL A 91 5.78 23.41 3.48
C VAL A 91 5.15 22.40 2.55
N VAL A 92 5.96 21.47 2.05
CA VAL A 92 5.50 20.32 1.28
C VAL A 92 5.60 19.08 2.18
N VAL A 93 4.46 18.47 2.48
CA VAL A 93 4.40 17.23 3.25
C VAL A 93 4.43 16.06 2.27
N ALA A 94 5.55 15.36 2.22
CA ALA A 94 5.80 14.23 1.31
C ALA A 94 6.13 12.93 2.07
N THR A 95 5.49 12.72 3.23
CA THR A 95 5.76 11.57 4.13
C THR A 95 5.16 10.24 3.67
N GLY A 96 4.35 10.27 2.62
CA GLY A 96 3.66 9.10 2.07
C GLY A 96 2.50 8.62 2.94
N CYS A 97 1.79 7.60 2.45
CA CYS A 97 0.60 7.05 3.10
C CYS A 97 0.91 5.86 4.02
N ASN A 98 2.12 5.31 3.97
CA ASN A 98 2.52 4.08 4.67
C ASN A 98 3.40 4.38 5.90
N ALA A 99 3.05 5.41 6.69
CA ALA A 99 3.89 5.84 7.81
C ALA A 99 3.59 5.09 9.11
N VAL A 100 2.30 4.79 9.36
CA VAL A 100 1.85 4.17 10.62
C VAL A 100 1.17 2.84 10.32
N PRO A 101 1.70 1.69 10.78
CA PRO A 101 1.04 0.41 10.65
C PRO A 101 -0.36 0.43 11.26
N HIS A 102 -1.36 -0.09 10.55
CA HIS A 102 -2.69 -0.31 11.09
C HIS A 102 -2.75 -1.71 11.70
N VAL A 103 -2.79 -1.77 13.04
CA VAL A 103 -2.80 -3.02 13.80
C VAL A 103 -4.17 -3.16 14.48
N PRO A 104 -5.12 -3.91 13.91
CA PRO A 104 -6.39 -4.22 14.54
C PRO A 104 -6.20 -5.04 15.81
N ARG A 105 -7.21 -5.02 16.68
CA ARG A 105 -7.26 -5.85 17.87
C ARG A 105 -8.54 -6.69 17.87
N TRP A 106 -8.42 -7.94 18.29
CA TRP A 106 -9.54 -8.87 18.35
C TRP A 106 -9.73 -9.43 19.78
N PRO A 107 -10.93 -9.80 20.14
CA PRO A 107 -11.17 -10.53 21.39
C PRO A 107 -10.30 -11.79 21.48
N GLY A 108 -9.72 -12.03 22.64
CA GLY A 108 -8.88 -13.20 22.91
C GLY A 108 -7.45 -13.13 22.35
N GLN A 109 -7.08 -12.11 21.59
CA GLN A 109 -5.76 -11.99 20.96
C GLN A 109 -4.58 -12.04 21.95
N ALA A 110 -4.78 -11.53 23.17
CA ALA A 110 -3.72 -11.54 24.20
C ALA A 110 -3.34 -12.96 24.69
N GLY A 111 -4.23 -13.94 24.51
CA GLY A 111 -3.96 -15.35 24.84
C GLY A 111 -3.26 -16.11 23.73
N PHE A 112 -3.11 -15.55 22.55
CA PHE A 112 -2.47 -16.21 21.42
C PHE A 112 -0.97 -16.31 21.63
N ARG A 113 -0.42 -17.52 21.59
CA ARG A 113 1.01 -17.81 21.80
C ARG A 113 1.85 -17.74 20.52
N GLY A 114 1.19 -17.76 19.36
CA GLY A 114 1.86 -17.63 18.08
C GLY A 114 2.40 -16.22 17.86
N ARG A 115 3.26 -16.08 16.87
CA ARG A 115 3.81 -14.76 16.49
C ARG A 115 2.77 -13.96 15.73
N ILE A 116 2.50 -12.71 16.18
CA ILE A 116 1.73 -11.73 15.41
C ILE A 116 2.68 -10.62 15.00
N LEU A 117 2.75 -10.33 13.70
CA LEU A 117 3.58 -9.25 13.16
C LEU A 117 2.82 -8.50 12.07
N HIS A 118 3.10 -7.20 11.95
CA HIS A 118 2.60 -6.41 10.83
C HIS A 118 3.46 -6.63 9.58
N SER A 119 2.90 -6.42 8.38
CA SER A 119 3.62 -6.54 7.10
C SER A 119 4.87 -5.64 7.00
N SER A 120 4.96 -4.58 7.81
CA SER A 120 6.16 -3.73 7.94
C SER A 120 7.34 -4.40 8.66
N GLU A 121 7.09 -5.51 9.36
CA GLU A 121 8.09 -6.30 10.10
C GLU A 121 8.40 -7.62 9.38
N TYR A 122 7.68 -7.90 8.30
CA TYR A 122 7.86 -9.10 7.49
C TYR A 122 8.95 -8.87 6.45
N HIS A 123 9.94 -9.75 6.38
CA HIS A 123 11.02 -9.70 5.40
C HIS A 123 10.89 -10.81 4.36
N ASN A 124 10.79 -12.06 4.81
CA ASN A 124 10.59 -13.22 3.94
C ASN A 124 10.01 -14.41 4.71
N GLY A 125 9.60 -15.45 3.97
CA GLY A 125 8.94 -16.63 4.51
C GLY A 125 9.85 -17.64 5.20
N ALA A 126 11.17 -17.50 5.18
CA ALA A 126 12.11 -18.54 5.63
C ALA A 126 11.88 -18.96 7.08
N ALA A 127 11.59 -17.99 7.97
CA ALA A 127 11.32 -18.23 9.39
C ALA A 127 9.99 -18.97 9.67
N PHE A 128 9.12 -19.12 8.66
CA PHE A 128 7.78 -19.70 8.79
C PHE A 128 7.64 -21.08 8.14
N ARG A 129 8.75 -21.67 7.69
CA ARG A 129 8.74 -22.99 7.04
C ARG A 129 8.05 -24.04 7.91
N GLY A 130 7.08 -24.77 7.32
CA GLY A 130 6.32 -25.80 7.97
C GLY A 130 5.23 -25.31 8.94
N GLN A 131 5.12 -24.01 9.18
CA GLN A 131 4.11 -23.40 10.05
C GLN A 131 2.77 -23.17 9.34
N ASP A 132 1.69 -23.14 10.13
CA ASP A 132 0.39 -22.64 9.71
C ASP A 132 0.31 -21.14 9.90
N VAL A 133 0.32 -20.39 8.79
CA VAL A 133 0.38 -18.93 8.81
C VAL A 133 -0.91 -18.33 8.27
N LEU A 134 -1.52 -17.45 9.04
CA LEU A 134 -2.64 -16.62 8.61
C LEU A 134 -2.13 -15.26 8.15
N VAL A 135 -2.44 -14.87 6.92
CA VAL A 135 -2.25 -13.49 6.43
C VAL A 135 -3.59 -12.77 6.48
N VAL A 136 -3.68 -11.71 7.28
CA VAL A 136 -4.91 -10.93 7.45
C VAL A 136 -4.90 -9.75 6.49
N GLY A 137 -5.83 -9.77 5.54
CA GLY A 137 -5.97 -8.76 4.50
C GLY A 137 -5.43 -9.23 3.14
N LEU A 138 -6.21 -8.99 2.09
CA LEU A 138 -5.86 -9.25 0.70
C LEU A 138 -5.80 -7.93 -0.09
N GLY A 139 -4.75 -7.17 0.16
CA GLY A 139 -4.25 -6.12 -0.70
C GLY A 139 -2.98 -6.58 -1.41
N ASN A 140 -2.28 -5.66 -2.07
CA ASN A 140 -1.05 -5.98 -2.79
C ASN A 140 0.00 -6.66 -1.89
N SER A 141 0.26 -6.11 -0.69
CA SER A 141 1.18 -6.73 0.26
C SER A 141 0.70 -8.10 0.75
N GLY A 142 -0.60 -8.25 1.06
CA GLY A 142 -1.13 -9.52 1.55
C GLY A 142 -1.02 -10.65 0.52
N GLY A 143 -1.31 -10.34 -0.75
CA GLY A 143 -1.16 -11.30 -1.85
C GLY A 143 0.29 -11.76 -2.03
N GLU A 144 1.23 -10.81 -2.09
CA GLU A 144 2.65 -11.12 -2.27
C GLU A 144 3.26 -11.87 -1.08
N ILE A 145 2.94 -11.46 0.15
CA ILE A 145 3.40 -12.13 1.37
C ILE A 145 2.86 -13.56 1.43
N ALA A 146 1.60 -13.78 1.06
CA ALA A 146 1.02 -15.12 1.02
C ALA A 146 1.72 -16.04 0.02
N ILE A 147 2.11 -15.51 -1.16
CA ILE A 147 2.92 -16.26 -2.14
C ILE A 147 4.29 -16.58 -1.55
N ASP A 148 4.98 -15.57 -1.02
CA ASP A 148 6.34 -15.73 -0.48
C ASP A 148 6.40 -16.75 0.65
N LEU A 149 5.45 -16.70 1.59
CA LEU A 149 5.29 -17.70 2.65
C LEU A 149 5.10 -19.11 2.08
N SER A 150 4.24 -19.26 1.07
CA SER A 150 3.97 -20.56 0.44
C SER A 150 5.19 -21.09 -0.32
N GLU A 151 5.95 -20.23 -1.02
CA GLU A 151 7.19 -20.57 -1.70
C GLU A 151 8.26 -21.06 -0.71
N HIS A 152 8.28 -20.51 0.51
CA HIS A 152 9.16 -20.97 1.60
C HIS A 152 8.65 -22.19 2.35
N GLY A 153 7.48 -22.74 1.98
CA GLY A 153 6.96 -23.99 2.55
C GLY A 153 6.09 -23.80 3.79
N ALA A 154 5.53 -22.64 4.03
CA ALA A 154 4.46 -22.44 5.02
C ALA A 154 3.10 -22.90 4.47
N ARG A 155 2.18 -23.32 5.35
CA ARG A 155 0.77 -23.60 5.03
C ARG A 155 -0.05 -22.34 5.24
N VAL A 156 -0.39 -21.64 4.15
CA VAL A 156 -0.92 -20.27 4.18
C VAL A 156 -2.43 -20.24 4.03
N ALA A 157 -3.08 -19.39 4.83
CA ALA A 157 -4.44 -18.94 4.60
C ALA A 157 -4.50 -17.40 4.57
N LEU A 158 -5.43 -16.87 3.79
CA LEU A 158 -5.78 -15.46 3.71
C LEU A 158 -7.11 -15.21 4.41
N ALA A 159 -7.15 -14.32 5.40
CA ALA A 159 -8.38 -13.79 5.96
C ALA A 159 -8.81 -12.57 5.15
N VAL A 160 -10.00 -12.64 4.52
CA VAL A 160 -10.47 -11.62 3.60
C VAL A 160 -11.82 -11.07 4.04
N ARG A 161 -11.82 -9.85 4.62
CA ARG A 161 -13.00 -9.19 5.17
C ARG A 161 -13.98 -8.71 4.11
N GLY A 162 -13.49 -8.01 3.11
CA GLY A 162 -14.32 -7.24 2.19
C GLY A 162 -14.33 -7.76 0.77
N ALA A 163 -15.25 -7.21 -0.02
CA ALA A 163 -15.21 -7.35 -1.46
C ALA A 163 -14.03 -6.55 -2.03
N LEU A 164 -13.47 -7.02 -3.14
CA LEU A 164 -12.32 -6.40 -3.79
C LEU A 164 -12.43 -6.48 -5.31
N ASN A 165 -11.73 -5.59 -5.99
CA ASN A 165 -11.42 -5.74 -7.40
C ASN A 165 -10.01 -6.30 -7.55
N VAL A 166 -9.85 -7.18 -8.53
CA VAL A 166 -8.56 -7.71 -8.95
C VAL A 166 -8.33 -7.31 -10.40
N ILE A 167 -7.14 -6.80 -10.67
CA ILE A 167 -6.69 -6.49 -12.02
C ILE A 167 -5.39 -7.22 -12.31
N PRO A 168 -5.15 -7.68 -13.52
CA PRO A 168 -3.88 -8.29 -13.88
C PRO A 168 -2.79 -7.21 -13.94
N ARG A 169 -1.54 -7.57 -13.73
CA ARG A 169 -0.43 -6.64 -13.92
C ARG A 169 -0.22 -6.27 -15.37
N GLU A 170 -0.50 -7.21 -16.27
CA GLU A 170 -0.43 -7.04 -17.72
C GLU A 170 -1.65 -7.63 -18.42
N ILE A 171 -2.01 -7.04 -19.54
CA ILE A 171 -3.04 -7.55 -20.44
C ILE A 171 -2.42 -7.62 -21.85
N LEU A 172 -2.33 -8.81 -22.42
CA LEU A 172 -1.70 -9.06 -23.74
C LEU A 172 -0.28 -8.45 -23.86
N GLY A 173 0.51 -8.53 -22.79
CA GLY A 173 1.86 -7.98 -22.72
C GLY A 173 1.95 -6.46 -22.51
N MET A 174 0.81 -5.77 -22.41
CA MET A 174 0.76 -4.34 -22.06
C MET A 174 0.55 -4.15 -20.55
N PRO A 175 1.33 -3.27 -19.90
CA PRO A 175 1.09 -2.92 -18.51
C PRO A 175 -0.32 -2.38 -18.31
N VAL A 176 -1.02 -2.86 -17.27
CA VAL A 176 -2.39 -2.41 -16.98
C VAL A 176 -2.45 -0.90 -16.73
N LEU A 177 -1.39 -0.31 -16.19
CA LEU A 177 -1.30 1.13 -15.97
C LEU A 177 -1.34 1.92 -17.29
N ALA A 178 -0.65 1.46 -18.34
CA ALA A 178 -0.71 2.11 -19.65
C ALA A 178 -2.14 2.11 -20.23
N ILE A 179 -2.86 1.00 -20.04
CA ILE A 179 -4.28 0.89 -20.43
C ILE A 179 -5.14 1.84 -19.58
N ALA A 180 -4.92 1.89 -18.27
CA ALA A 180 -5.65 2.79 -17.38
C ALA A 180 -5.42 4.26 -17.74
N ILE A 181 -4.19 4.65 -18.07
CA ILE A 181 -3.86 6.02 -18.53
C ILE A 181 -4.58 6.33 -19.86
N ALA A 182 -4.59 5.41 -20.80
CA ALA A 182 -5.32 5.61 -22.06
C ALA A 182 -6.84 5.80 -21.84
N LEU A 183 -7.41 5.07 -20.89
CA LEU A 183 -8.83 5.16 -20.51
C LEU A 183 -9.16 6.32 -19.58
N SER A 184 -8.17 6.97 -18.93
CA SER A 184 -8.40 8.04 -17.94
C SER A 184 -9.07 9.31 -18.51
N ARG A 185 -9.08 9.46 -19.83
CA ARG A 185 -9.82 10.54 -20.52
C ARG A 185 -11.33 10.31 -20.60
N LEU A 186 -11.79 9.11 -20.27
CA LEU A 186 -13.19 8.73 -20.25
C LEU A 186 -13.76 8.82 -18.83
N PRO A 187 -15.07 9.06 -18.66
CA PRO A 187 -15.71 8.90 -17.36
C PRO A 187 -15.45 7.49 -16.79
N ALA A 188 -15.13 7.38 -15.49
CA ALA A 188 -14.70 6.13 -14.88
C ALA A 188 -15.62 4.93 -15.16
N ARG A 189 -16.94 5.15 -15.12
CA ARG A 189 -17.93 4.09 -15.44
C ARG A 189 -17.83 3.58 -16.88
N VAL A 190 -17.52 4.46 -17.82
CA VAL A 190 -17.35 4.09 -19.24
C VAL A 190 -16.03 3.34 -19.40
N ALA A 191 -14.98 3.82 -18.80
CA ALA A 191 -13.68 3.16 -18.79
C ALA A 191 -13.76 1.74 -18.16
N ASP A 192 -14.46 1.61 -17.03
CA ASP A 192 -14.71 0.31 -16.39
C ASP A 192 -15.53 -0.64 -17.29
N MET A 193 -16.54 -0.13 -17.99
CA MET A 193 -17.35 -0.92 -18.92
C MET A 193 -16.50 -1.46 -20.07
N LEU A 194 -15.62 -0.65 -20.63
CA LEU A 194 -14.70 -1.07 -21.70
C LEU A 194 -13.63 -2.05 -21.22
N ALA A 195 -13.11 -1.87 -20.00
CA ALA A 195 -12.10 -2.74 -19.42
C ALA A 195 -12.67 -4.09 -18.92
N ALA A 196 -13.94 -4.13 -18.52
CA ALA A 196 -14.55 -5.29 -17.86
C ALA A 196 -14.43 -6.62 -18.62
N PRO A 197 -14.68 -6.72 -19.96
CA PRO A 197 -14.52 -7.98 -20.68
C PRO A 197 -13.08 -8.50 -20.62
N LEU A 198 -12.12 -7.61 -20.76
CA LEU A 198 -10.70 -7.94 -20.78
C LEU A 198 -10.20 -8.39 -19.40
N ILE A 199 -10.63 -7.70 -18.36
CA ILE A 199 -10.36 -8.11 -16.96
C ILE A 199 -11.01 -9.47 -16.68
N ARG A 200 -12.24 -9.68 -17.13
CA ARG A 200 -12.94 -10.97 -16.94
C ARG A 200 -12.23 -12.11 -17.65
N LEU A 201 -11.69 -11.88 -18.84
CA LEU A 201 -10.94 -12.89 -19.60
C LEU A 201 -9.63 -13.26 -18.89
N THR A 202 -8.91 -12.29 -18.33
CA THR A 202 -7.59 -12.48 -17.71
C THR A 202 -7.68 -12.94 -16.25
N VAL A 203 -8.54 -12.32 -15.47
CA VAL A 203 -8.71 -12.59 -14.03
C VAL A 203 -9.67 -13.75 -13.79
N GLY A 204 -10.70 -13.90 -14.64
CA GLY A 204 -11.75 -14.91 -14.47
C GLY A 204 -12.75 -14.56 -13.34
N ASP A 205 -13.45 -15.57 -12.86
CA ASP A 205 -14.42 -15.45 -11.79
C ASP A 205 -13.76 -15.72 -10.43
N ILE A 206 -13.50 -14.66 -9.67
CA ILE A 206 -12.86 -14.75 -8.35
C ILE A 206 -13.80 -15.31 -7.26
N SER A 207 -15.13 -15.37 -7.51
CA SER A 207 -16.06 -15.93 -6.53
C SER A 207 -15.82 -17.43 -6.30
N LYS A 208 -15.37 -18.14 -7.34
CA LYS A 208 -14.96 -19.55 -7.26
C LYS A 208 -13.75 -19.79 -6.37
N LEU A 209 -13.02 -18.74 -6.02
CA LEU A 209 -11.86 -18.77 -5.13
C LEU A 209 -12.22 -18.35 -3.69
N GLY A 210 -13.52 -18.17 -3.38
CA GLY A 210 -13.97 -17.69 -2.08
C GLY A 210 -13.85 -16.18 -1.88
N LEU A 211 -13.57 -15.41 -2.95
CA LEU A 211 -13.44 -13.96 -2.91
C LEU A 211 -14.74 -13.28 -3.36
N ARG A 212 -15.07 -12.15 -2.77
CA ARG A 212 -16.23 -11.35 -3.15
C ARG A 212 -15.79 -10.20 -4.06
N LYS A 213 -16.44 -10.05 -5.21
CA LYS A 213 -16.17 -8.95 -6.14
C LYS A 213 -16.91 -7.68 -5.73
N LEU A 214 -16.24 -6.52 -5.82
CA LEU A 214 -16.90 -5.22 -5.66
C LEU A 214 -17.96 -4.98 -6.76
N PRO A 215 -19.09 -4.33 -6.42
CA PRO A 215 -20.13 -4.01 -7.40
C PRO A 215 -19.72 -2.91 -8.39
N VAL A 216 -18.69 -2.13 -8.06
CA VAL A 216 -18.13 -1.09 -8.93
C VAL A 216 -16.84 -1.58 -9.60
N GLY A 217 -16.50 -1.00 -10.74
CA GLY A 217 -15.26 -1.34 -11.44
C GLY A 217 -14.02 -0.75 -10.79
N PRO A 218 -12.81 -1.20 -11.19
CA PRO A 218 -11.56 -0.81 -10.56
C PRO A 218 -11.23 0.69 -10.70
N ILE A 219 -11.58 1.33 -11.81
CA ILE A 219 -11.34 2.77 -12.03
C ILE A 219 -12.27 3.60 -11.14
N THR A 220 -13.57 3.25 -11.13
CA THR A 220 -14.56 3.88 -10.24
C THR A 220 -14.16 3.68 -8.76
N GLN A 221 -13.64 2.51 -8.38
CA GLN A 221 -13.14 2.27 -7.02
C GLN A 221 -12.03 3.27 -6.65
N ILE A 222 -11.04 3.48 -7.53
CA ILE A 222 -9.93 4.42 -7.27
C ILE A 222 -10.47 5.84 -7.09
N GLU A 223 -11.37 6.28 -7.96
CA GLU A 223 -11.93 7.63 -7.90
C GLU A 223 -12.77 7.88 -6.64
N THR A 224 -13.59 6.89 -6.24
CA THR A 224 -14.55 7.06 -5.14
C THR A 224 -13.98 6.78 -3.76
N SER A 225 -13.02 5.85 -3.65
CA SER A 225 -12.51 5.39 -2.34
C SER A 225 -11.02 5.59 -2.16
N ALA A 226 -10.29 6.08 -3.17
CA ALA A 226 -8.83 6.19 -3.21
C ALA A 226 -8.09 4.86 -2.89
N LYS A 227 -8.79 3.72 -2.96
CA LYS A 227 -8.23 2.39 -2.72
C LYS A 227 -7.79 1.77 -4.05
N VAL A 228 -6.54 1.35 -4.11
CA VAL A 228 -6.00 0.65 -5.29
C VAL A 228 -6.56 -0.78 -5.32
N PRO A 229 -7.07 -1.27 -6.48
CA PRO A 229 -7.40 -2.67 -6.64
C PRO A 229 -6.21 -3.60 -6.37
N LEU A 230 -6.47 -4.86 -6.05
CA LEU A 230 -5.41 -5.87 -6.02
C LEU A 230 -4.82 -6.04 -7.42
N ILE A 231 -3.54 -5.77 -7.57
CA ILE A 231 -2.79 -6.08 -8.78
C ILE A 231 -2.27 -7.52 -8.65
N ASP A 232 -2.83 -8.42 -9.43
CA ASP A 232 -2.46 -9.84 -9.36
C ASP A 232 -1.04 -10.06 -9.93
N VAL A 233 -0.16 -10.51 -9.07
CA VAL A 233 1.21 -10.92 -9.39
C VAL A 233 1.42 -12.43 -9.25
N GLY A 234 0.31 -13.18 -9.35
CA GLY A 234 0.30 -14.63 -9.22
C GLY A 234 -0.56 -15.16 -8.07
N THR A 235 -1.10 -14.29 -7.22
CA THR A 235 -1.93 -14.69 -6.06
C THR A 235 -3.11 -15.58 -6.48
N LEU A 236 -3.82 -15.20 -7.56
CA LEU A 236 -4.94 -15.99 -8.05
C LEU A 236 -4.54 -17.38 -8.54
N GLU A 237 -3.36 -17.52 -9.10
CA GLU A 237 -2.83 -18.82 -9.52
C GLU A 237 -2.60 -19.75 -8.31
N TRP A 238 -2.02 -19.22 -7.22
CA TRP A 238 -1.80 -19.97 -5.99
C TRP A 238 -3.11 -20.36 -5.32
N LEU A 239 -4.12 -19.50 -5.36
CA LEU A 239 -5.48 -19.81 -4.89
C LEU A 239 -6.12 -20.92 -5.74
N ARG A 240 -6.03 -20.85 -7.08
CA ARG A 240 -6.57 -21.88 -7.99
C ARG A 240 -5.91 -23.25 -7.79
N LYS A 241 -4.63 -23.26 -7.49
CA LYS A 241 -3.88 -24.48 -7.18
C LYS A 241 -4.16 -25.02 -5.78
N GLY A 242 -5.00 -24.36 -4.97
CA GLY A 242 -5.28 -24.75 -3.57
C GLY A 242 -4.08 -24.65 -2.64
N ARG A 243 -3.03 -23.91 -3.04
CA ARG A 243 -1.82 -23.69 -2.23
C ARG A 243 -2.02 -22.66 -1.14
N ILE A 244 -2.96 -21.73 -1.33
CA ILE A 244 -3.36 -20.73 -0.35
C ILE A 244 -4.87 -20.88 -0.16
N ALA A 245 -5.32 -20.99 1.09
CA ALA A 245 -6.73 -21.06 1.43
C ALA A 245 -7.31 -19.64 1.63
N VAL A 246 -8.61 -19.45 1.34
CA VAL A 246 -9.34 -18.21 1.66
C VAL A 246 -10.32 -18.48 2.80
N LEU A 247 -10.31 -17.61 3.79
CA LEU A 247 -11.16 -17.61 4.98
C LEU A 247 -11.89 -16.27 5.08
N GLY A 248 -12.97 -16.24 5.88
CA GLY A 248 -13.69 -15.02 6.20
C GLY A 248 -12.89 -14.03 7.05
N ASP A 249 -13.54 -12.97 7.54
CA ASP A 249 -12.88 -12.01 8.44
C ASP A 249 -12.57 -12.65 9.80
N VAL A 250 -11.49 -12.21 10.42
CA VAL A 250 -11.14 -12.65 11.77
C VAL A 250 -12.16 -12.10 12.77
N ARG A 251 -12.83 -12.99 13.50
CA ARG A 251 -13.80 -12.64 14.54
C ARG A 251 -13.15 -12.57 15.92
N SER A 252 -12.39 -13.59 16.29
CA SER A 252 -11.76 -13.69 17.62
C SER A 252 -10.63 -14.72 17.61
N PHE A 253 -9.78 -14.63 18.61
CA PHE A 253 -8.81 -15.66 18.96
C PHE A 253 -9.36 -16.50 20.10
N GLN A 254 -9.15 -17.82 20.06
CA GLN A 254 -9.61 -18.77 21.07
C GLN A 254 -8.44 -19.63 21.55
N GLY A 255 -8.32 -19.72 22.87
CA GLY A 255 -7.19 -20.46 23.45
C GLY A 255 -5.84 -19.86 23.04
N GLU A 256 -4.88 -20.71 22.78
CA GLU A 256 -3.48 -20.31 22.52
C GLU A 256 -3.11 -20.27 21.03
N THR A 257 -3.88 -20.95 20.17
CA THR A 257 -3.51 -21.15 18.74
C THR A 257 -4.66 -21.01 17.77
N ASP A 258 -5.90 -21.01 18.22
CA ASP A 258 -7.06 -21.08 17.33
C ASP A 258 -7.61 -19.69 17.00
N ILE A 259 -7.98 -19.49 15.75
CA ILE A 259 -8.56 -18.25 15.24
C ILE A 259 -9.92 -18.57 14.62
N CYS A 260 -10.96 -17.88 15.08
CA CYS A 260 -12.33 -18.01 14.60
C CYS A 260 -12.64 -16.93 13.57
N PHE A 261 -13.39 -17.30 12.55
CA PHE A 261 -13.77 -16.44 11.44
C PHE A 261 -15.28 -16.14 11.45
N ASP A 262 -15.69 -15.09 10.76
CA ASP A 262 -17.09 -14.66 10.64
C ASP A 262 -17.98 -15.66 9.91
N ASP A 263 -17.40 -16.53 9.08
CA ASP A 263 -18.04 -17.63 8.39
C ASP A 263 -18.23 -18.91 9.24
N GLY A 264 -17.90 -18.85 10.52
CA GLY A 264 -18.02 -19.95 11.49
C GLY A 264 -16.88 -20.95 11.47
N ARG A 265 -15.91 -20.81 10.58
CA ARG A 265 -14.72 -21.68 10.57
C ARG A 265 -13.78 -21.31 11.70
N THR A 266 -13.02 -22.30 12.15
CA THR A 266 -11.89 -22.14 13.08
C THR A 266 -10.65 -22.77 12.47
N ARG A 267 -9.51 -22.13 12.64
CA ARG A 267 -8.23 -22.65 12.18
C ARG A 267 -7.15 -22.44 13.24
N ARG A 268 -6.38 -23.49 13.45
CA ARG A 268 -5.14 -23.41 14.20
C ARG A 268 -4.09 -22.66 13.37
N CYS A 269 -3.40 -21.73 14.01
CA CYS A 269 -2.32 -20.96 13.39
C CYS A 269 -1.12 -20.88 14.33
N ASP A 270 0.08 -20.98 13.75
CA ASP A 270 1.35 -20.79 14.47
C ASP A 270 1.81 -19.33 14.40
N ALA A 271 1.41 -18.60 13.35
CA ALA A 271 1.72 -17.19 13.17
C ALA A 271 0.62 -16.43 12.41
N VAL A 272 0.57 -15.13 12.62
CA VAL A 272 -0.33 -14.18 11.94
C VAL A 272 0.48 -13.02 11.37
N VAL A 273 0.34 -12.76 10.07
CA VAL A 273 0.90 -11.59 9.40
C VAL A 273 -0.23 -10.61 9.08
N LEU A 274 -0.18 -9.42 9.67
CA LEU A 274 -1.16 -8.37 9.49
C LEU A 274 -0.82 -7.55 8.24
N ALA A 275 -1.43 -7.87 7.10
CA ALA A 275 -1.36 -7.10 5.86
C ALA A 275 -2.53 -6.09 5.80
N THR A 276 -2.78 -5.42 6.91
CA THR A 276 -3.95 -4.58 7.18
C THR A 276 -3.76 -3.13 6.77
N GLY A 277 -2.60 -2.81 6.18
CA GLY A 277 -2.28 -1.50 5.63
C GLY A 277 -1.73 -0.51 6.65
N PHE A 278 -1.74 0.75 6.27
CA PHE A 278 -1.10 1.83 7.01
C PHE A 278 -2.00 3.07 7.06
N ARG A 279 -1.64 4.01 7.91
CA ARG A 279 -2.20 5.37 7.99
C ARG A 279 -1.11 6.40 7.71
N PRO A 280 -1.43 7.58 7.17
CA PRO A 280 -0.44 8.64 6.90
C PRO A 280 0.23 9.18 8.16
N GLY A 281 -0.48 9.24 9.29
CA GLY A 281 0.05 9.68 10.58
C GLY A 281 0.40 11.18 10.63
N LEU A 282 -0.27 12.00 9.85
CA LEU A 282 -0.02 13.45 9.76
C LEU A 282 -0.30 14.15 11.09
N GLU A 283 -1.28 13.65 11.85
CA GLU A 283 -1.67 14.13 13.18
C GLU A 283 -0.55 14.07 14.24
N ARG A 284 0.54 13.37 13.92
CA ARG A 284 1.70 13.24 14.82
C ARG A 284 2.59 14.49 14.87
N PHE A 285 2.51 15.32 13.83
CA PHE A 285 3.36 16.50 13.70
C PHE A 285 2.66 17.74 13.13
N LEU A 286 1.49 17.59 12.51
CA LEU A 286 0.68 18.73 12.08
C LEU A 286 -0.27 19.15 13.20
N GLU A 287 -0.34 20.46 13.49
CA GLU A 287 -1.38 21.00 14.38
C GLU A 287 -2.76 20.83 13.76
N ARG A 288 -3.80 20.60 14.59
CA ARG A 288 -5.18 20.35 14.15
C ARG A 288 -5.74 21.45 13.25
N ASP A 289 -5.49 22.71 13.60
CA ASP A 289 -5.98 23.87 12.84
C ASP A 289 -5.39 23.94 11.42
N VAL A 290 -4.22 23.38 11.24
CA VAL A 290 -3.52 23.28 9.96
C VAL A 290 -4.03 22.11 9.13
N ALA A 291 -4.33 20.98 9.77
CA ALA A 291 -4.83 19.79 9.10
C ALA A 291 -6.23 19.97 8.50
N VAL A 292 -7.03 20.88 9.06
CA VAL A 292 -8.44 21.14 8.66
C VAL A 292 -8.58 22.31 7.69
N GLY A 293 -7.49 23.02 7.37
CA GLY A 293 -7.54 24.14 6.40
C GLY A 293 -8.30 25.39 6.86
N THR A 294 -8.60 25.55 8.16
CA THR A 294 -9.43 26.63 8.72
C THR A 294 -8.69 27.96 8.89
N GLY A 295 -7.38 28.02 8.59
CA GLY A 295 -6.56 29.22 8.85
C GLY A 295 -5.99 29.95 7.64
N GLY A 296 -6.50 29.71 6.42
CA GLY A 296 -5.94 30.32 5.19
C GLY A 296 -4.59 29.69 4.77
N ALA A 297 -4.11 28.69 5.48
CA ALA A 297 -2.91 27.93 5.13
C ALA A 297 -3.29 26.75 4.20
N GLN A 298 -2.76 26.78 2.98
CA GLN A 298 -2.95 25.65 2.06
C GLN A 298 -1.89 24.59 2.30
N ILE A 299 -2.29 23.36 2.66
CA ILE A 299 -1.41 22.19 2.69
C ILE A 299 -1.62 21.41 1.42
N LYS A 300 -0.57 21.25 0.61
CA LYS A 300 -0.54 20.22 -0.43
C LYS A 300 0.06 18.96 0.17
N VAL A 301 -0.77 17.95 0.42
CA VAL A 301 -0.31 16.60 0.76
C VAL A 301 0.02 15.89 -0.54
N VAL A 302 1.30 15.70 -0.83
CA VAL A 302 1.74 14.94 -1.99
C VAL A 302 1.73 13.44 -1.60
N GLY A 303 0.75 12.71 -2.10
CA GLY A 303 0.71 11.26 -1.91
C GLY A 303 -0.71 10.72 -1.98
N ALA A 304 -0.97 9.65 -2.59
CA ALA A 304 -2.17 8.88 -2.88
C ALA A 304 -2.82 9.12 -4.26
N ARG A 305 -2.73 10.29 -4.88
CA ARG A 305 -3.23 10.46 -6.26
C ARG A 305 -2.16 10.31 -7.35
N ALA A 306 -0.89 10.23 -7.02
CA ALA A 306 0.19 10.07 -8.00
C ALA A 306 0.22 8.71 -8.72
N LEU A 307 -0.62 7.73 -8.32
CA LEU A 307 -0.75 6.44 -9.01
C LEU A 307 -1.75 6.48 -10.18
N THR A 308 -2.46 7.57 -10.39
CA THR A 308 -3.36 7.77 -11.51
C THR A 308 -2.84 8.87 -12.43
N GLY A 309 -1.65 8.72 -12.94
CA GLY A 309 -1.06 9.38 -14.10
C GLY A 309 -1.69 10.69 -14.59
N ALA A 310 -1.58 11.74 -13.78
CA ALA A 310 -1.64 13.12 -14.29
C ALA A 310 -0.74 13.96 -13.40
N PHE A 311 0.50 14.14 -13.82
CA PHE A 311 1.28 15.30 -13.42
C PHE A 311 0.61 16.52 -14.05
N ASP A 312 -0.44 17.01 -13.43
CA ASP A 312 -0.93 18.35 -13.70
C ASP A 312 -0.14 19.32 -12.82
N VAL A 313 0.86 19.95 -13.40
CA VAL A 313 1.67 21.01 -12.79
C VAL A 313 0.92 22.35 -12.93
N GLY A 314 -0.38 22.35 -12.76
CA GLY A 314 -1.17 23.55 -12.88
C GLY A 314 -2.65 23.33 -12.69
N GLY A 315 -3.09 23.23 -11.46
CA GLY A 315 -4.51 23.22 -11.15
C GLY A 315 -4.74 23.32 -9.66
N ASP A 316 -5.34 24.41 -9.22
CA ASP A 316 -5.84 24.65 -7.87
C ASP A 316 -6.95 23.64 -7.51
N HIS A 317 -6.57 22.46 -7.07
CA HIS A 317 -7.48 21.54 -6.40
C HIS A 317 -7.07 21.36 -4.94
N CYS A 318 -7.60 22.27 -4.15
CA CYS A 318 -7.74 22.10 -2.71
C CYS A 318 -8.51 20.79 -2.45
N VAL A 319 -7.89 19.79 -1.85
CA VAL A 319 -8.62 18.62 -1.36
C VAL A 319 -9.39 19.05 -0.12
N GLN A 320 -10.58 19.59 -0.31
CA GLN A 320 -11.68 19.46 0.65
C GLN A 320 -12.10 17.98 0.59
N GLY A 321 -11.59 17.20 1.46
CA GLY A 321 -11.86 15.75 1.47
C GLY A 321 -11.45 15.17 2.78
N GLY A 322 -12.34 15.34 3.74
CA GLY A 322 -12.84 14.25 4.53
C GLY A 322 -11.94 13.85 5.70
N VAL A 323 -12.04 14.62 6.77
CA VAL A 323 -11.79 14.11 8.13
C VAL A 323 -12.81 13.02 8.48
N ASP A 324 -13.96 12.99 7.78
CA ASP A 324 -15.07 12.04 8.01
C ASP A 324 -14.80 10.60 7.57
N ALA A 325 -13.66 10.32 6.93
CA ALA A 325 -13.26 8.94 6.59
C ALA A 325 -12.39 8.28 7.67
N LEU A 326 -12.21 8.91 8.84
CA LEU A 326 -11.39 8.39 9.94
C LEU A 326 -12.21 7.74 11.05
N GLU A 327 -13.54 7.77 10.99
CA GLU A 327 -14.45 7.18 11.99
C GLU A 327 -15.29 5.99 11.50
N ALA A 328 -14.89 5.29 10.45
CA ALA A 328 -15.56 4.06 10.03
C ALA A 328 -14.58 2.89 9.92
#